data_8d35c91c425e6b212aa62d985daa0042
#
_entry.id   8d35c91c425e6b212aa62d985daa0042
#
_cell.length_a   1.000
_cell.length_b   1.000
_cell.length_c   1.000
_cell.angle_alpha   90.00
_cell.angle_beta   90.00
_cell.angle_gamma   90.00
#
_symmetry.space_group_name_H-M   'P 1'
#
loop_
_entity.id
_entity.type
_entity.pdbx_description
1 polymer ?
#
loop_
_entity_poly.entity_id
_entity_poly.type
_entity_poly.pdbx_seq_one_letter_code
_entity_poly.pdbx_strand_id
1 'polypeptide(L)'
;MKSARITGEKSLYSGNYIALKLVTYEAEDGCVRNWEAAVRNPPTSAVMILPLIVPDDEVVIIRQFRPPAGRYVWETPAGLIDPGEDPGTAALRELSEETGFTGKLLKVLPPSLSTAGLSGESVYMAFVEIDGTLYPPERTLQTDFDESENIATYRVKRAELNKFLLDAVSRGDAVDSKLLLYSEIYRAGGAADSNIK
;
A
#
# COMPACT_ATOMS: atom_id res chain seq x y z
N MET A 1 -18.94 -30.16 -2.44
CA MET A 1 -17.64 -30.10 -3.12
C MET A 1 -16.57 -30.19 -2.04
N LYS A 2 -15.47 -30.91 -2.27
CA LYS A 2 -14.33 -30.86 -1.35
C LYS A 2 -13.67 -29.48 -1.49
N SER A 3 -13.19 -28.93 -0.38
CA SER A 3 -12.41 -27.67 -0.43
C SER A 3 -10.98 -27.99 -0.86
N ALA A 4 -10.36 -27.11 -1.65
CA ALA A 4 -8.94 -27.18 -1.93
C ALA A 4 -8.15 -26.94 -0.63
N ARG A 5 -6.98 -27.58 -0.49
CA ARG A 5 -6.14 -27.47 0.71
C ARG A 5 -4.66 -27.62 0.36
N ILE A 6 -3.81 -26.87 1.08
CA ILE A 6 -2.36 -27.04 0.99
C ILE A 6 -1.99 -28.38 1.64
N THR A 7 -1.17 -29.17 0.96
CA THR A 7 -0.69 -30.48 1.42
C THR A 7 0.81 -30.51 1.68
N GLY A 8 1.56 -29.52 1.18
CA GLY A 8 2.99 -29.41 1.43
C GLY A 8 3.58 -28.10 0.91
N GLU A 9 4.74 -27.77 1.43
CA GLU A 9 5.56 -26.64 0.96
C GLU A 9 7.02 -27.07 0.89
N LYS A 10 7.73 -26.60 -0.13
CA LYS A 10 9.17 -26.77 -0.29
C LYS A 10 9.80 -25.43 -0.64
N SER A 11 10.86 -25.04 0.08
CA SER A 11 11.65 -23.87 -0.30
C SER A 11 12.46 -24.19 -1.56
N LEU A 12 12.34 -23.32 -2.57
CA LEU A 12 13.16 -23.36 -3.78
C LEU A 12 14.35 -22.42 -3.68
N TYR A 13 14.15 -21.27 -3.01
CA TYR A 13 15.18 -20.27 -2.74
C TYR A 13 14.84 -19.52 -1.45
N SER A 14 15.86 -19.11 -0.69
CA SER A 14 15.70 -18.27 0.49
C SER A 14 16.76 -17.19 0.48
N GLY A 15 16.33 -15.95 0.25
CA GLY A 15 17.14 -14.74 0.36
C GLY A 15 16.94 -14.04 1.70
N ASN A 16 17.52 -12.85 1.85
CA ASN A 16 17.41 -12.07 3.09
C ASN A 16 16.00 -11.51 3.30
N TYR A 17 15.31 -11.11 2.23
CA TYR A 17 14.01 -10.41 2.29
C TYR A 17 12.86 -11.19 1.67
N ILE A 18 13.17 -12.10 0.74
CA ILE A 18 12.17 -12.92 0.06
C ILE A 18 12.65 -14.37 -0.04
N ALA A 19 11.67 -15.29 -0.07
CA ALA A 19 11.87 -16.69 -0.43
C ALA A 19 10.92 -17.07 -1.55
N LEU A 20 11.34 -18.04 -2.39
CA LEU A 20 10.50 -18.71 -3.37
C LEU A 20 10.12 -20.09 -2.85
N LYS A 21 8.83 -20.39 -2.82
CA LYS A 21 8.29 -21.66 -2.36
C LYS A 21 7.54 -22.36 -3.48
N LEU A 22 7.67 -23.71 -3.50
CA LEU A 22 6.77 -24.59 -4.22
C LEU A 22 5.69 -25.05 -3.23
N VAL A 23 4.46 -24.62 -3.46
CA VAL A 23 3.28 -24.99 -2.67
C VAL A 23 2.57 -26.13 -3.38
N THR A 24 2.44 -27.27 -2.69
CA THR A 24 1.65 -28.42 -3.18
C THR A 24 0.26 -28.37 -2.58
N TYR A 25 -0.77 -28.53 -3.39
CA TYR A 25 -2.15 -28.51 -2.92
C TYR A 25 -3.01 -29.55 -3.63
N GLU A 26 -4.00 -30.07 -2.91
CA GLU A 26 -5.08 -30.87 -3.46
C GLU A 26 -6.21 -29.94 -3.88
N ALA A 27 -6.56 -29.96 -5.15
CA ALA A 27 -7.65 -29.14 -5.69
C ALA A 27 -9.02 -29.78 -5.42
N GLU A 28 -10.12 -29.06 -5.71
CA GLU A 28 -11.50 -29.51 -5.47
C GLU A 28 -11.87 -30.80 -6.23
N ASP A 29 -11.20 -31.06 -7.37
CA ASP A 29 -11.34 -32.28 -8.17
C ASP A 29 -10.53 -33.48 -7.64
N GLY A 30 -9.78 -33.29 -6.53
CA GLY A 30 -8.90 -34.29 -5.92
C GLY A 30 -7.53 -34.42 -6.59
N CYS A 31 -7.24 -33.62 -7.63
CA CYS A 31 -5.92 -33.63 -8.26
C CYS A 31 -4.91 -32.87 -7.42
N VAL A 32 -3.70 -33.42 -7.32
CA VAL A 32 -2.58 -32.73 -6.68
C VAL A 32 -1.87 -31.82 -7.69
N ARG A 33 -1.66 -30.58 -7.32
CA ARG A 33 -1.02 -29.54 -8.16
C ARG A 33 0.04 -28.81 -7.38
N ASN A 34 0.94 -28.15 -8.11
CA ASN A 34 1.99 -27.32 -7.55
C ASN A 34 1.80 -25.87 -7.99
N TRP A 35 2.19 -24.93 -7.11
CA TRP A 35 2.19 -23.50 -7.37
C TRP A 35 3.48 -22.86 -6.83
N GLU A 36 4.12 -22.02 -7.62
CA GLU A 36 5.26 -21.22 -7.16
C GLU A 36 4.78 -19.92 -6.54
N ALA A 37 5.26 -19.62 -5.35
CA ALA A 37 4.87 -18.41 -4.61
C ALA A 37 6.09 -17.67 -4.04
N ALA A 38 6.13 -16.37 -4.22
CA ALA A 38 7.05 -15.49 -3.50
C ALA A 38 6.49 -15.18 -2.11
N VAL A 39 7.33 -15.25 -1.08
CA VAL A 39 6.94 -14.93 0.30
C VAL A 39 7.99 -14.04 0.94
N ARG A 40 7.59 -13.20 1.90
CA ARG A 40 8.55 -12.43 2.70
C ARG A 40 9.37 -13.34 3.59
N ASN A 41 10.61 -12.94 3.83
CA ASN A 41 11.55 -13.63 4.71
C ASN A 41 12.25 -12.60 5.62
N PRO A 42 11.96 -12.56 6.94
CA PRO A 42 10.95 -13.36 7.64
C PRO A 42 9.50 -13.02 7.20
N PRO A 43 8.55 -13.95 7.42
CA PRO A 43 7.13 -13.68 7.13
C PRO A 43 6.61 -12.51 7.95
N THR A 44 6.03 -11.52 7.28
CA THR A 44 5.37 -10.37 7.92
C THR A 44 4.24 -9.86 7.04
N SER A 45 3.36 -9.05 7.63
CA SER A 45 2.32 -8.30 6.93
C SER A 45 2.77 -6.87 6.70
N ALA A 46 2.09 -6.16 5.82
CA ALA A 46 2.30 -4.74 5.59
C ALA A 46 1.03 -3.94 5.94
N VAL A 47 1.19 -2.64 6.17
CA VAL A 47 0.10 -1.69 6.24
C VAL A 47 0.30 -0.61 5.18
N MET A 48 -0.74 -0.32 4.41
CA MET A 48 -0.82 0.88 3.58
C MET A 48 -1.69 1.92 4.25
N ILE A 49 -1.35 3.18 4.09
CA ILE A 49 -2.02 4.28 4.76
C ILE A 49 -2.68 5.18 3.71
N LEU A 50 -3.95 5.54 3.93
CA LEU A 50 -4.63 6.58 3.18
C LEU A 50 -4.77 7.82 4.07
N PRO A 51 -3.82 8.76 4.04
CA PRO A 51 -3.84 9.95 4.87
C PRO A 51 -4.61 11.07 4.18
N LEU A 52 -5.59 11.62 4.88
CA LEU A 52 -6.40 12.73 4.42
C LEU A 52 -6.14 13.96 5.27
N ILE A 53 -5.72 15.05 4.64
CA ILE A 53 -5.54 16.36 5.30
C ILE A 53 -6.86 17.12 5.27
N VAL A 54 -7.33 17.49 6.44
CA VAL A 54 -8.56 18.29 6.62
C VAL A 54 -8.22 19.65 7.24
N PRO A 55 -8.90 20.73 6.89
CA PRO A 55 -10.06 20.82 5.97
C PRO A 55 -9.67 20.92 4.49
N ASP A 56 -8.40 20.84 4.13
CA ASP A 56 -7.87 21.12 2.80
C ASP A 56 -8.32 20.13 1.72
N ASP A 57 -8.85 18.98 2.11
CA ASP A 57 -9.24 17.90 1.21
C ASP A 57 -8.10 17.41 0.31
N GLU A 58 -6.92 17.21 0.93
CA GLU A 58 -5.72 16.71 0.28
C GLU A 58 -5.35 15.32 0.75
N VAL A 59 -4.79 14.52 -0.15
CA VAL A 59 -4.20 13.22 0.16
C VAL A 59 -2.69 13.35 0.18
N VAL A 60 -2.04 12.73 1.18
CA VAL A 60 -0.59 12.57 1.18
C VAL A 60 -0.25 11.32 0.38
N ILE A 61 0.59 11.49 -0.64
CA ILE A 61 1.13 10.41 -1.46
C ILE A 61 2.64 10.50 -1.51
N ILE A 62 3.28 9.40 -1.83
CA ILE A 62 4.74 9.32 -1.92
C ILE A 62 5.17 8.92 -3.33
N ARG A 63 6.41 9.27 -3.68
CA ARG A 63 7.07 8.84 -4.91
C ARG A 63 8.43 8.29 -4.58
N GLN A 64 8.69 7.05 -4.94
CA GLN A 64 9.99 6.41 -4.73
C GLN A 64 10.40 5.53 -5.91
N PHE A 65 11.70 5.29 -6.05
CA PHE A 65 12.18 4.34 -7.04
C PHE A 65 12.00 2.92 -6.53
N ARG A 66 11.27 2.11 -7.29
CA ARG A 66 11.05 0.68 -6.99
C ARG A 66 11.91 -0.19 -7.91
N PRO A 67 13.04 -0.73 -7.41
CA PRO A 67 13.94 -1.55 -8.24
C PRO A 67 13.26 -2.67 -9.03
N PRO A 68 12.29 -3.43 -8.46
CA PRO A 68 11.59 -4.47 -9.23
C PRO A 68 10.80 -3.93 -10.42
N ALA A 69 10.29 -2.69 -10.33
CA ALA A 69 9.58 -2.03 -11.43
C ALA A 69 10.54 -1.28 -12.39
N GLY A 70 11.80 -1.05 -11.99
CA GLY A 70 12.80 -0.32 -12.76
C GLY A 70 12.45 1.16 -12.99
N ARG A 71 11.58 1.74 -12.17
CA ARG A 71 11.10 3.11 -12.32
C ARG A 71 10.59 3.71 -11.01
N TYR A 72 10.31 5.01 -11.03
CA TYR A 72 9.59 5.65 -9.93
C TYR A 72 8.13 5.24 -9.92
N VAL A 73 7.60 5.06 -8.72
CA VAL A 73 6.21 4.65 -8.47
C VAL A 73 5.57 5.65 -7.52
N TRP A 74 4.33 6.05 -7.84
CA TRP A 74 3.46 6.82 -6.98
C TRP A 74 2.62 5.86 -6.14
N GLU A 75 2.69 6.04 -4.83
CA GLU A 75 2.10 5.13 -3.84
C GLU A 75 1.47 5.92 -2.70
N THR A 76 0.65 5.28 -1.91
CA THR A 76 0.34 5.74 -0.56
C THR A 76 1.48 5.36 0.37
N PRO A 77 1.74 6.08 1.47
CA PRO A 77 2.67 5.64 2.51
C PRO A 77 2.35 4.22 2.96
N ALA A 78 3.36 3.40 3.18
CA ALA A 78 3.18 1.99 3.50
C ALA A 78 4.46 1.37 4.06
N GLY A 79 4.35 0.55 5.08
CA GLY A 79 5.50 -0.18 5.61
C GLY A 79 5.16 -1.53 6.21
N LEU A 80 6.17 -2.18 6.76
CA LEU A 80 6.02 -3.48 7.40
C LEU A 80 5.55 -3.33 8.83
N ILE A 81 4.73 -4.28 9.26
CA ILE A 81 4.29 -4.37 10.65
C ILE A 81 5.33 -5.15 11.43
N ASP A 82 5.89 -4.56 12.47
CA ASP A 82 6.88 -5.19 13.32
C ASP A 82 6.29 -6.37 14.11
N PRO A 83 7.12 -7.33 14.52
CA PRO A 83 6.66 -8.47 15.31
C PRO A 83 5.93 -8.03 16.58
N GLY A 84 4.64 -8.33 16.69
CA GLY A 84 3.79 -7.97 17.83
C GLY A 84 3.23 -6.56 17.81
N GLU A 85 3.51 -5.78 16.77
CA GLU A 85 2.94 -4.45 16.60
C GLU A 85 1.48 -4.53 16.10
N ASP A 86 0.64 -3.63 16.60
CA ASP A 86 -0.74 -3.46 16.09
C ASP A 86 -0.72 -2.74 14.73
N PRO A 87 -1.52 -3.17 13.73
CA PRO A 87 -1.52 -2.54 12.41
C PRO A 87 -1.85 -1.04 12.40
N GLY A 88 -2.64 -0.55 13.35
CA GLY A 88 -2.94 0.87 13.48
C GLY A 88 -1.75 1.65 14.02
N THR A 89 -1.01 1.07 14.95
CA THR A 89 0.24 1.63 15.49
C THR A 89 1.30 1.71 14.39
N ALA A 90 1.50 0.62 13.64
CA ALA A 90 2.39 0.58 12.49
C ALA A 90 2.04 1.67 11.47
N ALA A 91 0.75 1.85 11.16
CA ALA A 91 0.30 2.88 10.23
C ALA A 91 0.68 4.29 10.66
N LEU A 92 0.55 4.62 11.94
CA LEU A 92 0.91 5.95 12.44
C LEU A 92 2.42 6.16 12.48
N ARG A 93 3.19 5.12 12.83
CA ARG A 93 4.66 5.14 12.81
C ARG A 93 5.17 5.38 11.38
N GLU A 94 4.77 4.54 10.43
CA GLU A 94 5.20 4.61 9.02
C GLU A 94 4.79 5.96 8.38
N LEU A 95 3.59 6.46 8.67
CA LEU A 95 3.18 7.79 8.20
C LEU A 95 4.16 8.88 8.67
N SER A 96 4.56 8.82 9.93
CA SER A 96 5.50 9.79 10.50
C SER A 96 6.90 9.65 9.92
N GLU A 97 7.42 8.42 9.80
CA GLU A 97 8.76 8.12 9.31
C GLU A 97 8.91 8.51 7.83
N GLU A 98 7.99 8.07 6.97
CA GLU A 98 8.07 8.32 5.53
C GLU A 98 7.68 9.75 5.12
N THR A 99 6.80 10.42 5.86
CA THR A 99 6.22 11.68 5.40
C THR A 99 6.40 12.87 6.33
N GLY A 100 6.77 12.62 7.58
CA GLY A 100 6.83 13.65 8.63
C GLY A 100 5.45 14.14 9.11
N PHE A 101 4.35 13.58 8.60
CA PHE A 101 3.01 13.89 9.09
C PHE A 101 2.64 12.99 10.25
N THR A 102 1.90 13.54 11.19
CA THR A 102 1.19 12.79 12.23
C THR A 102 -0.31 13.00 12.07
N GLY A 103 -1.09 12.04 12.48
CA GLY A 103 -2.54 12.12 12.31
C GLY A 103 -3.29 11.24 13.31
N LYS A 104 -4.60 11.27 13.18
CA LYS A 104 -5.55 10.47 13.96
C LYS A 104 -5.97 9.24 13.14
N LEU A 105 -5.72 8.06 13.66
CA LEU A 105 -6.25 6.83 13.07
C LEU A 105 -7.78 6.84 13.14
N LEU A 106 -8.42 6.72 11.98
CA LEU A 106 -9.87 6.63 11.87
C LEU A 106 -10.34 5.17 11.83
N LYS A 107 -9.64 4.34 11.04
CA LYS A 107 -10.05 2.95 10.80
C LYS A 107 -8.90 2.13 10.22
N VAL A 108 -8.85 0.86 10.59
CA VAL A 108 -8.05 -0.18 9.91
C VAL A 108 -9.02 -1.22 9.34
N LEU A 109 -8.88 -1.55 8.07
CA LEU A 109 -9.63 -2.64 7.44
C LEU A 109 -8.97 -3.98 7.76
N PRO A 110 -9.75 -5.07 7.72
CA PRO A 110 -9.17 -6.42 7.78
C PRO A 110 -8.10 -6.62 6.71
N PRO A 111 -7.12 -7.50 6.94
CA PRO A 111 -6.06 -7.75 5.97
C PRO A 111 -6.64 -8.28 4.65
N SER A 112 -6.07 -7.82 3.55
CA SER A 112 -6.38 -8.23 2.19
C SER A 112 -5.13 -8.72 1.48
N LEU A 113 -5.29 -9.50 0.42
CA LEU A 113 -4.17 -9.99 -0.37
C LEU A 113 -3.81 -8.97 -1.46
N SER A 114 -2.53 -8.64 -1.58
CA SER A 114 -2.03 -7.69 -2.58
C SER A 114 -1.96 -8.32 -3.98
N THR A 115 -1.42 -9.53 -4.08
CA THR A 115 -1.15 -10.25 -5.33
C THR A 115 -1.37 -11.75 -5.16
N ALA A 116 -2.62 -12.17 -4.92
CA ALA A 116 -2.97 -13.54 -4.52
C ALA A 116 -2.45 -14.65 -5.47
N GLY A 117 -2.21 -14.34 -6.74
CA GLY A 117 -1.63 -15.27 -7.70
C GLY A 117 -0.10 -15.41 -7.64
N LEU A 118 0.59 -14.50 -6.96
CA LEU A 118 2.05 -14.49 -6.84
C LEU A 118 2.52 -14.68 -5.40
N SER A 119 1.80 -14.10 -4.46
CA SER A 119 2.20 -14.00 -3.06
C SER A 119 0.99 -14.12 -2.15
N GLY A 120 1.19 -14.72 -0.98
CA GLY A 120 0.23 -14.69 0.13
C GLY A 120 0.41 -13.47 1.04
N GLU A 121 1.09 -12.43 0.59
CA GLU A 121 1.31 -11.22 1.37
C GLU A 121 -0.01 -10.58 1.80
N SER A 122 -0.12 -10.35 3.09
CA SER A 122 -1.27 -9.74 3.73
C SER A 122 -1.02 -8.25 3.95
N VAL A 123 -1.95 -7.41 3.49
CA VAL A 123 -1.86 -5.95 3.60
C VAL A 123 -3.08 -5.41 4.33
N TYR A 124 -2.85 -4.70 5.43
CA TYR A 124 -3.86 -3.89 6.12
C TYR A 124 -4.00 -2.54 5.44
N MET A 125 -5.19 -1.95 5.47
CA MET A 125 -5.44 -0.60 4.96
C MET A 125 -5.89 0.29 6.11
N ALA A 126 -5.13 1.32 6.41
CA ALA A 126 -5.40 2.29 7.47
C ALA A 126 -5.84 3.64 6.89
N PHE A 127 -6.88 4.21 7.46
CA PHE A 127 -7.35 5.56 7.13
C PHE A 127 -6.94 6.49 8.25
N VAL A 128 -6.24 7.57 7.91
CA VAL A 128 -5.70 8.53 8.87
C VAL A 128 -6.15 9.94 8.50
N GLU A 129 -6.66 10.68 9.47
CA GLU A 129 -6.98 12.09 9.34
C GLU A 129 -5.83 12.94 9.88
N ILE A 130 -5.39 13.89 9.09
CA ILE A 130 -4.33 14.85 9.44
C ILE A 130 -4.97 16.22 9.59
N ASP A 131 -4.71 16.89 10.71
CA ASP A 131 -5.10 18.27 10.91
C ASP A 131 -4.17 19.20 10.11
N GLY A 132 -4.65 19.69 8.97
CA GLY A 132 -3.91 20.56 8.06
C GLY A 132 -3.47 21.89 8.70
N THR A 133 -4.15 22.35 9.74
CA THR A 133 -3.79 23.58 10.44
C THR A 133 -2.42 23.49 11.13
N LEU A 134 -1.98 22.25 11.44
CA LEU A 134 -0.67 21.99 12.04
C LEU A 134 0.45 21.97 11.00
N TYR A 135 0.12 21.94 9.70
CA TYR A 135 1.06 21.75 8.60
C TYR A 135 0.92 22.80 7.51
N PRO A 136 1.20 24.07 7.81
CA PRO A 136 1.21 25.14 6.80
C PRO A 136 2.28 24.84 5.73
N PRO A 137 2.12 25.35 4.49
CA PRO A 137 2.99 25.00 3.35
C PRO A 137 4.48 25.27 3.58
N GLU A 138 4.81 26.24 4.42
CA GLU A 138 6.19 26.62 4.75
C GLU A 138 6.83 25.72 5.82
N ARG A 139 6.07 24.83 6.45
CA ARG A 139 6.60 23.92 7.47
C ARG A 139 7.47 22.85 6.82
N THR A 140 8.73 22.81 7.22
CA THR A 140 9.63 21.71 6.87
C THR A 140 9.25 20.47 7.65
N LEU A 141 8.95 19.39 6.95
CA LEU A 141 8.67 18.08 7.54
C LEU A 141 9.99 17.36 7.77
N GLN A 142 10.08 16.66 8.90
CA GLN A 142 11.21 15.79 9.21
C GLN A 142 10.76 14.34 8.98
N THR A 143 11.54 13.63 8.20
CA THR A 143 11.36 12.22 7.88
C THR A 143 12.48 11.42 8.52
N ASP A 144 12.24 10.16 8.81
CA ASP A 144 13.21 9.25 9.41
C ASP A 144 13.28 7.98 8.55
N PHE A 145 13.94 8.14 7.39
CA PHE A 145 14.08 7.07 6.41
C PHE A 145 15.19 6.10 6.79
N ASP A 146 15.01 4.85 6.46
CA ASP A 146 16.10 3.89 6.38
C ASP A 146 17.13 4.31 5.31
N GLU A 147 18.41 3.93 5.48
CA GLU A 147 19.50 4.29 4.55
C GLU A 147 19.22 3.91 3.08
N SER A 148 18.33 2.93 2.84
CA SER A 148 17.96 2.46 1.50
C SER A 148 16.75 3.19 0.90
N GLU A 149 16.10 4.07 1.65
CA GLU A 149 14.89 4.76 1.23
C GLU A 149 15.19 6.16 0.72
N ASN A 150 14.58 6.51 -0.39
CA ASN A 150 14.60 7.86 -0.96
C ASN A 150 13.18 8.19 -1.42
N ILE A 151 12.40 8.71 -0.47
CA ILE A 151 10.97 8.96 -0.62
C ILE A 151 10.74 10.47 -0.76
N ALA A 152 9.98 10.86 -1.77
CA ALA A 152 9.48 12.22 -1.92
C ALA A 152 7.99 12.25 -1.60
N THR A 153 7.59 13.14 -0.68
CA THR A 153 6.23 13.30 -0.19
C THR A 153 5.51 14.43 -0.90
N TYR A 154 4.24 14.23 -1.23
CA TYR A 154 3.39 15.20 -1.93
C TYR A 154 2.02 15.29 -1.29
N ARG A 155 1.49 16.51 -1.29
CA ARG A 155 0.08 16.81 -0.95
C ARG A 155 -0.65 17.06 -2.26
N VAL A 156 -1.73 16.36 -2.51
CA VAL A 156 -2.51 16.48 -3.74
C VAL A 156 -4.00 16.61 -3.38
N LYS A 157 -4.67 17.63 -3.92
CA LYS A 157 -6.14 17.75 -3.77
C LYS A 157 -6.82 16.49 -4.30
N ARG A 158 -7.73 15.90 -3.53
CA ARG A 158 -8.43 14.67 -3.96
C ARG A 158 -9.11 14.83 -5.31
N ALA A 159 -9.71 15.99 -5.57
CA ALA A 159 -10.36 16.28 -6.84
C ALA A 159 -9.38 16.26 -8.04
N GLU A 160 -8.10 16.51 -7.82
CA GLU A 160 -7.05 16.55 -8.85
C GLU A 160 -6.23 15.27 -8.93
N LEU A 161 -6.36 14.37 -7.93
CA LEU A 161 -5.50 13.20 -7.77
C LEU A 161 -5.47 12.33 -9.02
N ASN A 162 -6.63 12.01 -9.57
CA ASN A 162 -6.71 11.14 -10.74
C ASN A 162 -5.95 11.73 -11.95
N LYS A 163 -6.19 13.01 -12.25
CA LYS A 163 -5.48 13.70 -13.34
C LYS A 163 -3.97 13.72 -13.07
N PHE A 164 -3.57 14.05 -11.85
CA PHE A 164 -2.17 14.08 -11.43
C PHE A 164 -1.46 12.74 -11.69
N LEU A 165 -2.08 11.62 -11.31
CA LEU A 165 -1.53 10.28 -11.49
C LEU A 165 -1.44 9.88 -12.95
N LEU A 166 -2.47 10.18 -13.78
CA LEU A 166 -2.45 9.91 -15.22
C LEU A 166 -1.38 10.73 -15.95
N ASP A 167 -1.21 11.99 -15.55
CA ASP A 167 -0.13 12.83 -16.07
C ASP A 167 1.26 12.28 -15.68
N ALA A 168 1.42 11.71 -14.48
CA ALA A 168 2.65 11.06 -14.05
C ALA A 168 2.97 9.81 -14.88
N VAL A 169 1.96 8.99 -15.17
CA VAL A 169 2.10 7.82 -16.07
C VAL A 169 2.55 8.25 -17.47
N SER A 170 1.99 9.33 -17.99
CA SER A 170 2.39 9.86 -19.32
C SER A 170 3.85 10.31 -19.38
N ARG A 171 4.45 10.66 -18.23
CA ARG A 171 5.87 11.02 -18.10
C ARG A 171 6.80 9.83 -17.81
N GLY A 172 6.26 8.60 -17.73
CA GLY A 172 7.04 7.37 -17.56
C GLY A 172 7.12 6.83 -16.13
N ASP A 173 6.51 7.48 -15.15
CA ASP A 173 6.35 6.92 -13.80
C ASP A 173 5.29 5.80 -13.80
N ALA A 174 5.29 4.97 -12.76
CA ALA A 174 4.22 4.01 -12.50
C ALA A 174 3.34 4.49 -11.33
N VAL A 175 2.19 3.86 -11.15
CA VAL A 175 1.27 4.12 -10.04
C VAL A 175 0.88 2.78 -9.41
N ASP A 176 0.86 2.72 -8.08
CA ASP A 176 0.31 1.57 -7.35
C ASP A 176 -1.18 1.41 -7.67
N SER A 177 -1.60 0.18 -7.89
CA SER A 177 -2.97 -0.13 -8.33
C SER A 177 -4.03 0.30 -7.32
N LYS A 178 -3.74 0.27 -6.02
CA LYS A 178 -4.67 0.66 -4.96
C LYS A 178 -4.86 2.17 -4.93
N LEU A 179 -3.77 2.94 -5.11
CA LEU A 179 -3.82 4.40 -5.23
C LEU A 179 -4.58 4.82 -6.49
N LEU A 180 -4.33 4.17 -7.62
CA LEU A 180 -5.03 4.46 -8.87
C LEU A 180 -6.53 4.16 -8.73
N LEU A 181 -6.90 3.00 -8.18
CA LEU A 181 -8.29 2.63 -7.93
C LEU A 181 -8.98 3.62 -6.99
N TYR A 182 -8.31 4.04 -5.90
CA TYR A 182 -8.85 5.06 -4.99
C TYR A 182 -9.16 6.37 -5.73
N SER A 183 -8.24 6.84 -6.59
CA SER A 183 -8.42 8.06 -7.36
C SER A 183 -9.61 7.98 -8.32
N GLU A 184 -9.82 6.83 -8.95
CA GLU A 184 -10.96 6.60 -9.87
C GLU A 184 -12.30 6.53 -9.13
N ILE A 185 -12.36 5.83 -8.00
CA ILE A 185 -13.59 5.75 -7.19
C ILE A 185 -14.01 7.14 -6.72
N TYR A 186 -13.07 7.94 -6.22
CA TYR A 186 -13.36 9.29 -5.77
C TYR A 186 -13.85 10.19 -6.91
N ARG A 187 -13.19 10.13 -8.06
CA ARG A 187 -13.61 10.86 -9.27
C ARG A 187 -15.04 10.48 -9.73
N ALA A 188 -15.35 9.18 -9.72
CA ALA A 188 -16.66 8.68 -10.11
C ALA A 188 -17.75 9.09 -9.09
N GLY A 189 -17.46 9.05 -7.77
CA GLY A 189 -18.39 9.47 -6.71
C GLY A 189 -18.72 10.96 -6.78
N GLY A 190 -17.73 11.81 -7.01
CA GLY A 190 -17.94 13.25 -7.20
C GLY A 190 -18.78 13.60 -8.44
N ALA A 191 -18.74 12.76 -9.49
CA ALA A 191 -19.59 12.93 -10.66
C ALA A 191 -21.04 12.44 -10.42
N ALA A 192 -21.25 11.47 -9.53
CA ALA A 192 -22.59 10.95 -9.19
C ALA A 192 -23.43 11.95 -8.38
N ASP A 193 -22.80 12.68 -7.45
CA ASP A 193 -23.47 13.70 -6.63
C ASP A 193 -23.96 14.91 -7.46
N SER A 194 -23.38 15.16 -8.64
CA SER A 194 -23.83 16.23 -9.53
C SER A 194 -25.09 15.88 -10.36
N ASN A 195 -25.48 14.62 -10.38
CA ASN A 195 -26.65 14.13 -11.14
C ASN A 195 -27.87 13.77 -10.29
N ILE A 196 -27.79 13.96 -8.96
CA ILE A 196 -28.94 13.81 -8.06
C ILE A 196 -29.43 15.21 -7.70
N LYS A 197 -30.26 15.77 -8.55
CA LYS A 197 -31.16 16.89 -8.28
C LYS A 197 -32.57 16.52 -8.67
#